data_1480d2473b03598bd6eb4440aec92ad9
#
_entry.id   1480d2473b03598bd6eb4440aec92ad9
#
_cell.length_a   1.000
_cell.length_b   1.000
_cell.length_c   1.000
_cell.angle_alpha   90.00
_cell.angle_beta   90.00
_cell.angle_gamma   90.00
#
_symmetry.space_group_name_H-M   'P 1'
#
loop_
_entity.id
_entity.type
_entity.pdbx_description
1 polymer ?
#
loop_
_entity_poly.entity_id
_entity_poly.type
_entity_poly.pdbx_seq_one_letter_code
_entity_poly.pdbx_strand_id
1 'polypeptide(L)'
;MQPRIYAFLLGAAALAVSACNNRIYVPNQVNAPVLKERYEFKGSVTPTNLQGAFAVSDNIAIMANGQYLWGFDDINTDKHNNNTDDLFFNRIRGGLVEGAVGYFKSFGSRKQMVFDVYGGYGSGGFRTFTHRPEANDGTTISDYLLKNRFSKVFVQPSFGYVNPIVETIFTSRFSMVNFYGSQFGAKAFENNESAQADFLRVSDKPVVFYEPAFTVRVGYRYVKFQSQLLFSVPLNNSSWDNYGQNYNVNKYFQQVNFTMGVAVNIAHWYDDIKRKRK
;
A
#
# COMPACT_ATOMS: atom_id res chain seq x y z
N MET A 1 -29.54 -19.26 -7.83
CA MET A 1 -28.41 -18.31 -8.02
C MET A 1 -27.17 -18.86 -7.30
N GLN A 2 -26.04 -18.98 -7.98
CA GLN A 2 -24.88 -19.70 -7.43
C GLN A 2 -24.20 -18.88 -6.33
N PRO A 3 -23.79 -19.46 -5.19
CA PRO A 3 -23.17 -18.75 -4.06
C PRO A 3 -21.88 -18.00 -4.41
N ARG A 4 -21.25 -18.37 -5.52
CA ARG A 4 -20.03 -17.71 -6.04
C ARG A 4 -20.26 -16.26 -6.50
N ILE A 5 -21.47 -15.92 -6.99
CA ILE A 5 -21.83 -14.56 -7.42
C ILE A 5 -21.99 -13.63 -6.22
N TYR A 6 -22.54 -14.13 -5.11
CA TYR A 6 -22.68 -13.34 -3.88
C TYR A 6 -21.33 -13.04 -3.21
N ALA A 7 -20.38 -13.97 -3.24
CA ALA A 7 -19.03 -13.74 -2.72
C ALA A 7 -18.29 -12.66 -3.53
N PHE A 8 -18.47 -12.65 -4.86
CA PHE A 8 -17.88 -11.62 -5.73
C PHE A 8 -18.54 -10.24 -5.53
N LEU A 9 -19.86 -10.20 -5.39
CA LEU A 9 -20.64 -8.99 -5.14
C LEU A 9 -20.35 -8.42 -3.73
N LEU A 10 -20.20 -9.26 -2.70
CA LEU A 10 -19.79 -8.84 -1.36
C LEU A 10 -18.36 -8.28 -1.34
N GLY A 11 -17.43 -8.89 -2.07
CA GLY A 11 -16.09 -8.39 -2.27
C GLY A 11 -16.05 -7.03 -2.98
N ALA A 12 -16.83 -6.86 -4.03
CA ALA A 12 -16.95 -5.60 -4.77
C ALA A 12 -17.63 -4.50 -3.92
N ALA A 13 -18.65 -4.85 -3.12
CA ALA A 13 -19.31 -3.92 -2.21
C ALA A 13 -18.40 -3.47 -1.07
N ALA A 14 -17.57 -4.37 -0.52
CA ALA A 14 -16.58 -4.02 0.51
C ALA A 14 -15.50 -3.05 -0.01
N LEU A 15 -15.14 -3.14 -1.29
CA LEU A 15 -14.23 -2.22 -1.96
C LEU A 15 -14.85 -0.82 -2.17
N ALA A 16 -16.17 -0.76 -2.41
CA ALA A 16 -16.87 0.50 -2.65
C ALA A 16 -17.10 1.35 -1.40
N VAL A 17 -17.21 0.73 -0.21
CA VAL A 17 -17.49 1.46 1.05
C VAL A 17 -16.28 2.27 1.54
N SER A 18 -15.10 2.05 1.00
CA SER A 18 -13.88 2.73 1.44
C SER A 18 -13.61 4.08 0.74
N ALA A 19 -14.49 4.57 -0.13
CA ALA A 19 -14.17 5.65 -1.07
C ALA A 19 -14.34 7.10 -0.56
N CYS A 20 -15.01 7.35 0.58
CA CYS A 20 -15.49 8.70 0.92
C CYS A 20 -14.68 9.47 1.99
N ASN A 21 -13.52 9.02 2.43
CA ASN A 21 -12.77 9.71 3.50
C ASN A 21 -11.46 10.34 3.02
N ASN A 22 -11.13 11.52 3.59
CA ASN A 22 -9.89 12.25 3.34
C ASN A 22 -8.69 11.52 3.92
N ARG A 23 -8.05 10.68 3.14
CA ARG A 23 -6.97 9.80 3.61
C ARG A 23 -5.64 10.50 3.56
N ILE A 24 -4.88 10.41 4.62
CA ILE A 24 -3.50 10.89 4.71
C ILE A 24 -2.47 9.76 4.82
N TYR A 25 -2.94 8.51 4.88
CA TYR A 25 -2.10 7.32 4.80
C TYR A 25 -2.76 6.27 3.92
N VAL A 26 -2.00 5.85 2.90
CA VAL A 26 -2.34 4.75 2.02
C VAL A 26 -1.23 3.72 2.13
N PRO A 27 -1.53 2.50 2.62
CA PRO A 27 -0.52 1.47 2.72
C PRO A 27 -0.03 1.09 1.33
N ASN A 28 1.29 0.99 1.17
CA ASN A 28 1.87 0.52 -0.07
C ASN A 28 1.64 -0.99 -0.24
N GLN A 29 1.70 -1.43 -1.48
CA GLN A 29 1.72 -2.84 -1.80
C GLN A 29 2.86 -3.54 -1.05
N VAL A 30 2.56 -4.68 -0.43
CA VAL A 30 3.56 -5.50 0.27
C VAL A 30 4.44 -6.22 -0.74
N ASN A 31 5.74 -6.01 -0.66
CA ASN A 31 6.69 -6.76 -1.47
C ASN A 31 6.93 -8.14 -0.84
N ALA A 32 6.43 -9.19 -1.45
CA ALA A 32 6.61 -10.56 -1.03
C ALA A 32 7.45 -11.31 -2.09
N PRO A 33 8.78 -11.21 -2.04
CA PRO A 33 9.64 -11.68 -3.13
C PRO A 33 9.72 -13.20 -3.19
N VAL A 34 9.61 -13.91 -2.06
CA VAL A 34 9.70 -15.38 -1.95
C VAL A 34 10.86 -15.95 -2.79
N LEU A 35 12.07 -15.45 -2.52
CA LEU A 35 13.30 -15.85 -3.16
C LEU A 35 13.68 -17.27 -2.78
N LYS A 36 14.35 -18.01 -3.66
CA LYS A 36 14.70 -19.42 -3.45
C LYS A 36 16.20 -19.68 -3.40
N GLU A 37 16.98 -18.85 -4.05
CA GLU A 37 18.40 -19.08 -4.25
C GLU A 37 19.20 -17.78 -4.29
N ARG A 38 20.49 -17.90 -4.11
CA ARG A 38 21.43 -16.80 -4.19
C ARG A 38 21.40 -16.13 -5.57
N TYR A 39 21.56 -14.82 -5.59
CA TYR A 39 21.56 -13.96 -6.78
C TYR A 39 20.23 -13.93 -7.54
N GLU A 40 19.17 -14.47 -6.99
CA GLU A 40 17.84 -14.30 -7.55
C GLU A 40 17.38 -12.85 -7.38
N PHE A 41 16.86 -12.26 -8.45
CA PHE A 41 16.21 -10.97 -8.45
C PHE A 41 14.74 -11.12 -8.84
N LYS A 42 13.85 -10.59 -8.02
CA LYS A 42 12.43 -10.44 -8.34
C LYS A 42 12.00 -9.00 -8.22
N GLY A 43 11.29 -8.52 -9.23
CA GLY A 43 10.69 -7.20 -9.23
C GLY A 43 9.21 -7.26 -9.57
N SER A 44 8.47 -6.22 -9.20
CA SER A 44 7.11 -6.05 -9.66
C SER A 44 6.78 -4.59 -9.89
N VAL A 45 5.87 -4.33 -10.83
CA VAL A 45 5.37 -3.02 -11.16
C VAL A 45 3.85 -3.04 -11.21
N THR A 46 3.23 -2.05 -10.59
CA THR A 46 1.81 -1.73 -10.68
C THR A 46 1.67 -0.26 -11.05
N PRO A 47 0.48 0.26 -11.34
CA PRO A 47 0.30 1.67 -11.66
C PRO A 47 0.82 2.64 -10.58
N THR A 48 0.86 2.19 -9.32
CA THR A 48 1.24 3.04 -8.19
C THR A 48 2.45 2.54 -7.40
N ASN A 49 2.98 1.33 -7.70
CA ASN A 49 4.10 0.77 -6.94
C ASN A 49 5.16 0.17 -7.87
N LEU A 50 6.41 0.36 -7.48
CA LEU A 50 7.58 -0.29 -8.03
C LEU A 50 8.30 -1.02 -6.90
N GLN A 51 8.61 -2.30 -7.09
CA GLN A 51 9.21 -3.14 -6.07
C GLN A 51 10.34 -3.97 -6.65
N GLY A 52 11.38 -4.18 -5.85
CA GLY A 52 12.48 -5.07 -6.19
C GLY A 52 13.05 -5.74 -4.96
N ALA A 53 13.56 -6.97 -5.12
CA ALA A 53 14.29 -7.70 -4.10
C ALA A 53 15.41 -8.52 -4.74
N PHE A 54 16.52 -8.63 -4.03
CA PHE A 54 17.72 -9.33 -4.49
C PHE A 54 18.30 -10.20 -3.36
N ALA A 55 18.55 -11.47 -3.67
CA ALA A 55 19.21 -12.39 -2.76
C ALA A 55 20.73 -12.19 -2.79
N VAL A 56 21.28 -11.56 -1.76
CA VAL A 56 22.74 -11.31 -1.64
C VAL A 56 23.50 -12.58 -1.22
N SER A 57 22.83 -13.52 -0.56
CA SER A 57 23.36 -14.82 -0.16
C SER A 57 22.29 -15.90 -0.28
N ASP A 58 22.59 -17.12 0.14
CA ASP A 58 21.65 -18.25 0.11
C ASP A 58 20.41 -18.05 1.00
N ASN A 59 20.51 -17.17 1.99
CA ASN A 59 19.42 -16.94 2.95
C ASN A 59 19.18 -15.46 3.27
N ILE A 60 20.00 -14.53 2.78
CA ILE A 60 19.87 -13.10 3.06
C ILE A 60 19.51 -12.36 1.79
N ALA A 61 18.53 -11.48 1.90
CA ALA A 61 18.09 -10.64 0.79
C ALA A 61 17.87 -9.19 1.24
N ILE A 62 17.96 -8.31 0.25
CA ILE A 62 17.58 -6.90 0.39
C ILE A 62 16.37 -6.63 -0.48
N MET A 63 15.53 -5.67 -0.08
CA MET A 63 14.44 -5.20 -0.92
C MET A 63 14.29 -3.68 -0.86
N ALA A 64 13.77 -3.13 -1.95
CA ALA A 64 13.39 -1.73 -2.05
C ALA A 64 12.00 -1.60 -2.69
N ASN A 65 11.21 -0.68 -2.18
CA ASN A 65 9.85 -0.42 -2.64
C ASN A 65 9.63 1.07 -2.80
N GLY A 66 8.94 1.47 -3.85
CA GLY A 66 8.45 2.81 -4.07
C GLY A 66 6.97 2.80 -4.37
N GLN A 67 6.22 3.73 -3.78
CA GLN A 67 4.82 4.00 -4.10
C GLN A 67 4.67 5.46 -4.47
N TYR A 68 3.86 5.74 -5.49
CA TYR A 68 3.44 7.09 -5.81
C TYR A 68 1.99 7.10 -6.30
N LEU A 69 1.18 7.96 -5.70
CA LEU A 69 -0.21 8.22 -6.06
C LEU A 69 -0.29 9.55 -6.80
N TRP A 70 -0.86 9.52 -8.00
CA TRP A 70 -0.85 10.63 -8.97
C TRP A 70 -2.07 11.57 -8.84
N GLY A 71 -2.91 11.43 -7.82
CA GLY A 71 -4.12 12.22 -7.66
C GLY A 71 -3.92 13.73 -7.84
N PHE A 72 -5.01 14.47 -8.10
CA PHE A 72 -5.11 15.88 -8.49
C PHE A 72 -4.94 16.19 -10.01
N ASP A 73 -5.10 15.21 -10.89
CA ASP A 73 -4.86 15.44 -12.31
C ASP A 73 -5.89 16.36 -13.01
N ASP A 74 -7.00 16.72 -12.36
CA ASP A 74 -8.07 17.47 -13.01
C ASP A 74 -8.58 18.68 -12.22
N ILE A 75 -7.64 19.49 -11.73
CA ILE A 75 -7.99 20.70 -10.96
C ILE A 75 -8.43 21.85 -11.87
N ASN A 76 -8.07 21.82 -13.16
CA ASN A 76 -8.30 22.90 -14.12
C ASN A 76 -9.34 22.61 -15.20
N THR A 77 -10.03 21.49 -15.16
CA THR A 77 -11.09 21.20 -16.13
C THR A 77 -12.45 21.41 -15.51
N ASP A 78 -13.15 22.46 -15.99
CA ASP A 78 -14.57 22.79 -15.73
C ASP A 78 -15.56 21.68 -16.15
N LYS A 79 -15.12 20.44 -16.25
CA LYS A 79 -15.96 19.29 -16.60
C LYS A 79 -16.51 18.64 -15.35
N HIS A 80 -17.67 19.12 -14.99
CA HIS A 80 -18.63 18.51 -14.07
C HIS A 80 -19.03 17.10 -14.56
N ASN A 81 -18.22 16.09 -14.27
CA ASN A 81 -18.58 14.70 -14.49
C ASN A 81 -18.60 13.96 -13.15
N ASN A 82 -19.76 13.96 -12.54
CA ASN A 82 -19.99 13.64 -11.13
C ASN A 82 -19.96 12.13 -10.77
N ASN A 83 -19.59 11.19 -11.65
CA ASN A 83 -20.01 9.82 -11.43
C ASN A 83 -18.97 8.68 -11.49
N THR A 84 -17.69 8.95 -11.75
CA THR A 84 -16.74 7.81 -11.88
C THR A 84 -15.36 8.00 -11.25
N ASP A 85 -15.05 9.15 -10.70
CA ASP A 85 -13.66 9.55 -10.41
C ASP A 85 -13.12 9.11 -9.03
N ASP A 86 -13.95 8.65 -8.13
CA ASP A 86 -13.54 8.30 -6.76
C ASP A 86 -12.89 6.90 -6.62
N LEU A 87 -12.93 6.07 -7.65
CA LEU A 87 -12.42 4.69 -7.61
C LEU A 87 -10.89 4.57 -7.64
N PHE A 88 -10.16 5.60 -8.12
CA PHE A 88 -8.72 5.51 -8.39
C PHE A 88 -7.84 6.50 -7.65
N PHE A 89 -8.15 6.84 -6.39
CA PHE A 89 -7.31 7.74 -5.56
C PHE A 89 -7.15 9.17 -6.10
N ASN A 90 -8.08 9.67 -6.87
CA ASN A 90 -7.99 10.99 -7.52
C ASN A 90 -7.83 12.17 -6.55
N ARG A 91 -8.13 11.97 -5.26
CA ARG A 91 -7.99 12.99 -4.20
C ARG A 91 -6.69 12.91 -3.43
N ILE A 92 -5.83 11.90 -3.66
CA ILE A 92 -4.63 11.68 -2.87
C ILE A 92 -3.41 11.75 -3.76
N ARG A 93 -2.46 12.59 -3.39
CA ARG A 93 -1.17 12.69 -4.06
C ARG A 93 -0.04 12.54 -3.06
N GLY A 94 0.99 11.81 -3.44
CA GLY A 94 2.16 11.61 -2.60
C GLY A 94 2.75 10.23 -2.76
N GLY A 95 3.71 9.90 -1.93
CA GLY A 95 4.40 8.63 -2.06
C GLY A 95 5.18 8.23 -0.83
N LEU A 96 5.78 7.07 -0.95
CA LEU A 96 6.53 6.40 0.08
C LEU A 96 7.68 5.63 -0.57
N VAL A 97 8.84 5.64 0.07
CA VAL A 97 9.97 4.78 -0.27
C VAL A 97 10.34 3.95 0.94
N GLU A 98 10.59 2.66 0.75
CA GLU A 98 10.97 1.70 1.78
C GLU A 98 12.21 0.92 1.35
N GLY A 99 13.06 0.58 2.33
CA GLY A 99 14.14 -0.39 2.17
C GLY A 99 14.11 -1.40 3.31
N ALA A 100 14.49 -2.65 3.02
CA ALA A 100 14.54 -3.70 4.04
C ALA A 100 15.64 -4.72 3.77
N VAL A 101 16.01 -5.42 4.82
CA VAL A 101 16.85 -6.61 4.79
C VAL A 101 16.09 -7.75 5.43
N GLY A 102 16.30 -8.97 4.94
CA GLY A 102 15.55 -10.11 5.44
C GLY A 102 16.26 -11.44 5.23
N TYR A 103 15.67 -12.42 5.89
CA TYR A 103 16.05 -13.82 5.81
C TYR A 103 15.00 -14.56 4.98
N PHE A 104 15.43 -15.47 4.11
CA PHE A 104 14.53 -16.35 3.37
C PHE A 104 15.05 -17.79 3.39
N LYS A 105 14.12 -18.73 3.30
CA LYS A 105 14.43 -20.16 3.21
C LYS A 105 13.38 -20.89 2.39
N SER A 106 13.84 -21.61 1.37
CA SER A 106 13.00 -22.53 0.60
C SER A 106 13.06 -23.93 1.20
N PHE A 107 11.95 -24.65 1.19
CA PHE A 107 11.83 -26.00 1.75
C PHE A 107 10.83 -26.86 0.95
N GLY A 108 10.73 -28.15 1.34
CA GLY A 108 10.01 -29.17 0.58
C GLY A 108 10.90 -29.85 -0.47
N SER A 109 10.49 -31.02 -0.95
CA SER A 109 11.27 -31.86 -1.87
C SER A 109 11.60 -31.16 -3.19
N ARG A 110 10.74 -30.23 -3.65
CA ARG A 110 10.91 -29.42 -4.88
C ARG A 110 11.23 -27.96 -4.61
N LYS A 111 11.56 -27.58 -3.36
CA LYS A 111 11.78 -26.19 -2.94
C LYS A 111 10.64 -25.24 -3.37
N GLN A 112 9.40 -25.70 -3.28
CA GLN A 112 8.24 -24.94 -3.70
C GLN A 112 7.64 -24.08 -2.59
N MET A 113 7.96 -24.40 -1.34
CA MET A 113 7.53 -23.61 -0.20
C MET A 113 8.65 -22.65 0.17
N VAL A 114 8.31 -21.41 0.43
CA VAL A 114 9.25 -20.37 0.85
C VAL A 114 8.70 -19.69 2.09
N PHE A 115 9.54 -19.55 3.10
CA PHE A 115 9.32 -18.65 4.22
C PHE A 115 10.34 -17.53 4.12
N ASP A 116 9.91 -16.31 4.31
CA ASP A 116 10.80 -15.17 4.45
C ASP A 116 10.35 -14.24 5.59
N VAL A 117 11.27 -13.45 6.10
CA VAL A 117 11.00 -12.39 7.07
C VAL A 117 11.90 -11.22 6.77
N TYR A 118 11.30 -10.04 6.60
CA TYR A 118 12.00 -8.79 6.35
C TYR A 118 11.75 -7.79 7.46
N GLY A 119 12.80 -7.04 7.82
CA GLY A 119 12.71 -5.87 8.67
C GLY A 119 13.18 -4.64 7.90
N GLY A 120 12.44 -3.55 7.97
CA GLY A 120 12.72 -2.40 7.13
C GLY A 120 12.26 -1.07 7.70
N TYR A 121 12.66 -0.04 6.96
CA TYR A 121 12.35 1.35 7.23
C TYR A 121 11.84 2.01 5.95
N GLY A 122 10.93 2.95 6.11
CA GLY A 122 10.41 3.77 5.03
C GLY A 122 10.09 5.19 5.47
N SER A 123 9.99 6.06 4.50
CA SER A 123 9.56 7.44 4.72
C SER A 123 8.71 7.90 3.54
N GLY A 124 7.73 8.75 3.83
CA GLY A 124 6.82 9.23 2.83
C GLY A 124 5.96 10.39 3.29
N GLY A 125 5.00 10.74 2.46
CA GLY A 125 4.01 11.74 2.78
C GLY A 125 2.92 11.79 1.73
N PHE A 126 1.72 12.08 2.18
CA PHE A 126 0.55 12.25 1.34
C PHE A 126 -0.10 13.59 1.58
N ARG A 127 -0.81 14.04 0.58
CA ARG A 127 -1.70 15.20 0.64
C ARG A 127 -3.04 14.86 0.00
N THR A 128 -4.09 15.35 0.62
CA THR A 128 -5.47 15.24 0.14
C THR A 128 -6.19 16.57 0.39
N PHE A 129 -7.41 16.71 -0.04
CA PHE A 129 -8.20 17.90 0.23
C PHE A 129 -9.57 17.51 0.80
N THR A 130 -10.11 18.33 1.68
CA THR A 130 -11.40 18.08 2.34
C THR A 130 -12.58 18.33 1.42
N HIS A 131 -12.54 19.44 0.64
CA HIS A 131 -13.55 19.82 -0.33
C HIS A 131 -12.89 20.29 -1.61
N ARG A 132 -13.59 20.21 -2.74
CA ARG A 132 -13.21 20.90 -3.96
C ARG A 132 -13.67 22.37 -3.86
N PRO A 133 -12.83 23.35 -4.24
CA PRO A 133 -13.26 24.74 -4.34
C PRO A 133 -14.44 24.86 -5.30
N GLU A 134 -15.41 25.69 -4.95
CA GLU A 134 -16.48 26.07 -5.88
C GLU A 134 -15.98 27.14 -6.86
N ALA A 135 -16.46 27.12 -8.10
CA ALA A 135 -15.93 27.94 -9.21
C ALA A 135 -16.03 29.46 -8.96
N ASN A 136 -16.81 29.91 -7.99
CA ASN A 136 -17.13 31.34 -7.79
C ASN A 136 -16.86 31.88 -6.37
N ASP A 137 -16.25 31.11 -5.47
CA ASP A 137 -16.07 31.55 -4.07
C ASP A 137 -14.70 32.17 -3.78
N GLY A 138 -13.83 32.30 -4.80
CA GLY A 138 -12.47 32.83 -4.67
C GLY A 138 -11.52 31.94 -3.87
N THR A 139 -11.92 30.70 -3.57
CA THR A 139 -11.10 29.72 -2.85
C THR A 139 -10.24 28.91 -3.81
N THR A 140 -9.12 28.42 -3.30
CA THR A 140 -8.19 27.55 -4.01
C THR A 140 -8.12 26.19 -3.35
N ILE A 141 -7.62 25.17 -4.05
CA ILE A 141 -7.41 23.84 -3.46
C ILE A 141 -6.49 23.90 -2.23
N SER A 142 -5.54 24.83 -2.21
CA SER A 142 -4.65 25.03 -1.07
C SER A 142 -5.39 25.36 0.23
N ASP A 143 -6.56 26.00 0.15
CA ASP A 143 -7.37 26.36 1.32
C ASP A 143 -8.01 25.13 1.99
N TYR A 144 -8.19 24.05 1.23
CA TYR A 144 -8.80 22.80 1.70
C TYR A 144 -7.79 21.66 1.85
N LEU A 145 -6.51 21.92 1.63
CA LEU A 145 -5.45 20.91 1.63
C LEU A 145 -5.20 20.34 3.01
N LEU A 146 -5.02 19.02 3.09
CA LEU A 146 -4.45 18.31 4.22
C LEU A 146 -3.13 17.68 3.76
N LYS A 147 -2.06 17.87 4.52
CA LYS A 147 -0.75 17.32 4.22
C LYS A 147 -0.15 16.70 5.47
N ASN A 148 0.52 15.56 5.28
CA ASN A 148 1.23 14.87 6.33
C ASN A 148 2.50 14.22 5.79
N ARG A 149 3.49 14.04 6.67
CA ARG A 149 4.69 13.25 6.44
C ARG A 149 4.76 12.15 7.48
N PHE A 150 5.43 11.07 7.17
CA PHE A 150 5.62 9.98 8.12
C PHE A 150 6.93 9.24 7.88
N SER A 151 7.39 8.59 8.95
CA SER A 151 8.38 7.53 8.92
C SER A 151 7.73 6.23 9.36
N LYS A 152 8.23 5.12 8.87
CA LYS A 152 7.67 3.80 9.09
C LYS A 152 8.78 2.80 9.34
N VAL A 153 8.65 2.02 10.40
CA VAL A 153 9.42 0.78 10.60
C VAL A 153 8.47 -0.39 10.50
N PHE A 154 8.95 -1.51 9.96
CA PHE A 154 8.09 -2.67 9.80
C PHE A 154 8.86 -3.99 9.94
N VAL A 155 8.11 -5.03 10.31
CA VAL A 155 8.53 -6.43 10.21
C VAL A 155 7.48 -7.19 9.41
N GLN A 156 7.94 -8.06 8.51
CA GLN A 156 7.10 -8.68 7.48
C GLN A 156 7.47 -10.15 7.30
N PRO A 157 6.93 -11.10 8.09
CA PRO A 157 6.97 -12.49 7.75
C PRO A 157 6.02 -12.83 6.61
N SER A 158 6.49 -13.69 5.69
CA SER A 158 5.69 -14.22 4.58
C SER A 158 5.87 -15.72 4.42
N PHE A 159 4.83 -16.34 3.92
CA PHE A 159 4.82 -17.74 3.56
C PHE A 159 4.20 -17.92 2.20
N GLY A 160 4.91 -18.56 1.27
CA GLY A 160 4.47 -18.70 -0.10
C GLY A 160 4.69 -20.08 -0.70
N TYR A 161 3.78 -20.43 -1.60
CA TYR A 161 3.95 -21.53 -2.54
C TYR A 161 4.39 -20.97 -3.88
N VAL A 162 5.52 -21.44 -4.39
CA VAL A 162 6.16 -20.91 -5.61
C VAL A 162 6.30 -22.03 -6.64
N ASN A 163 5.51 -21.92 -7.70
CA ASN A 163 5.53 -22.80 -8.85
C ASN A 163 5.87 -21.98 -10.12
N PRO A 164 6.44 -22.57 -11.18
CA PRO A 164 6.71 -21.85 -12.43
C PRO A 164 5.52 -21.09 -13.04
N ILE A 165 4.30 -21.59 -12.84
CA ILE A 165 3.08 -21.00 -13.40
C ILE A 165 2.34 -20.16 -12.36
N VAL A 166 2.23 -20.62 -11.11
CA VAL A 166 1.42 -19.98 -10.06
C VAL A 166 2.26 -19.77 -8.81
N GLU A 167 2.14 -18.60 -8.21
CA GLU A 167 2.63 -18.32 -6.86
C GLU A 167 1.46 -17.82 -6.01
N THR A 168 1.35 -18.33 -4.80
CA THR A 168 0.40 -17.85 -3.79
C THR A 168 1.15 -17.53 -2.53
N ILE A 169 0.96 -16.33 -1.99
CA ILE A 169 1.76 -15.83 -0.89
C ILE A 169 0.84 -15.16 0.12
N PHE A 170 0.99 -15.53 1.38
CA PHE A 170 0.42 -14.81 2.50
C PHE A 170 1.54 -14.08 3.24
N THR A 171 1.33 -12.79 3.47
CA THR A 171 2.25 -11.93 4.22
C THR A 171 1.52 -11.31 5.40
N SER A 172 2.17 -11.30 6.55
CA SER A 172 1.68 -10.67 7.78
C SER A 172 2.62 -9.54 8.15
N ARG A 173 2.31 -8.30 7.75
CA ARG A 173 3.18 -7.15 8.03
C ARG A 173 2.67 -6.39 9.26
N PHE A 174 3.59 -6.11 10.19
CA PHE A 174 3.37 -5.18 11.30
C PHE A 174 4.20 -3.93 11.04
N SER A 175 3.53 -2.78 11.06
CA SER A 175 4.15 -1.49 10.75
C SER A 175 3.88 -0.51 11.89
N MET A 176 4.92 0.18 12.35
CA MET A 176 4.79 1.33 13.24
C MET A 176 5.06 2.60 12.43
N VAL A 177 4.04 3.44 12.31
CA VAL A 177 4.07 4.66 11.51
C VAL A 177 4.02 5.87 12.43
N ASN A 178 5.06 6.71 12.35
CA ASN A 178 5.14 7.97 13.08
C ASN A 178 4.83 9.12 12.12
N PHE A 179 3.72 9.81 12.35
CA PHE A 179 3.29 10.95 11.55
C PHE A 179 3.87 12.23 12.11
N TYR A 180 4.27 13.14 11.22
CA TYR A 180 4.82 14.45 11.58
C TYR A 180 4.58 15.49 10.47
N GLY A 181 4.73 16.76 10.83
CA GLY A 181 4.60 17.86 9.87
C GLY A 181 3.19 17.96 9.28
N SER A 182 2.17 17.70 10.10
CA SER A 182 0.76 17.87 9.74
C SER A 182 0.49 19.34 9.43
N GLN A 183 -0.06 19.61 8.25
CA GLN A 183 -0.43 20.93 7.77
C GLN A 183 -1.82 20.87 7.15
N PHE A 184 -2.58 21.93 7.32
CA PHE A 184 -3.90 22.07 6.72
C PHE A 184 -4.13 23.51 6.22
N GLY A 185 -4.94 23.63 5.18
CA GLY A 185 -5.32 24.91 4.59
C GLY A 185 -6.33 25.67 5.45
N ALA A 186 -6.46 26.97 5.24
CA ALA A 186 -7.25 27.88 6.07
C ALA A 186 -8.73 27.47 6.19
N LYS A 187 -9.30 26.84 5.16
CA LYS A 187 -10.72 26.41 5.13
C LYS A 187 -10.91 24.89 5.25
N ALA A 188 -9.84 24.13 5.48
CA ALA A 188 -9.90 22.67 5.52
C ALA A 188 -10.85 22.12 6.59
N PHE A 189 -11.01 22.82 7.70
CA PHE A 189 -11.86 22.46 8.83
C PHE A 189 -12.85 23.58 9.22
N GLU A 190 -13.25 24.41 8.25
CA GLU A 190 -14.18 25.49 8.49
C GLU A 190 -15.44 24.97 9.23
N ASN A 191 -15.72 25.55 10.40
CA ASN A 191 -16.83 25.18 11.29
C ASN A 191 -16.78 23.74 11.86
N ASN A 192 -15.62 23.06 11.85
CA ASN A 192 -15.49 21.70 12.39
C ASN A 192 -14.22 21.51 13.23
N GLU A 193 -14.20 22.11 14.41
CA GLU A 193 -13.09 22.03 15.36
C GLU A 193 -12.76 20.58 15.78
N SER A 194 -13.78 19.72 15.89
CA SER A 194 -13.58 18.30 16.22
C SER A 194 -12.78 17.59 15.15
N ALA A 195 -13.07 17.82 13.87
CA ALA A 195 -12.32 17.21 12.76
C ALA A 195 -10.89 17.73 12.69
N GLN A 196 -10.66 19.02 13.00
CA GLN A 196 -9.32 19.60 13.11
C GLN A 196 -8.52 18.95 14.24
N ALA A 197 -9.13 18.79 15.41
CA ALA A 197 -8.51 18.14 16.56
C ALA A 197 -8.15 16.67 16.24
N ASP A 198 -9.05 15.93 15.60
CA ASP A 198 -8.79 14.56 15.12
C ASP A 198 -7.58 14.49 14.18
N PHE A 199 -7.47 15.43 13.24
CA PHE A 199 -6.36 15.47 12.28
C PHE A 199 -5.01 15.76 12.97
N LEU A 200 -4.96 16.73 13.86
CA LEU A 200 -3.75 17.08 14.59
C LEU A 200 -3.27 15.93 15.48
N ARG A 201 -4.19 15.21 16.12
CA ARG A 201 -3.88 14.07 16.99
C ARG A 201 -3.26 12.87 16.28
N VAL A 202 -3.38 12.77 14.96
CA VAL A 202 -2.68 11.71 14.19
C VAL A 202 -1.17 11.75 14.44
N SER A 203 -0.62 12.93 14.74
CA SER A 203 0.82 13.12 14.97
C SER A 203 1.25 12.98 16.43
N ASP A 204 0.33 12.78 17.38
CA ASP A 204 0.65 12.73 18.82
C ASP A 204 1.39 11.44 19.22
N LYS A 205 1.06 10.32 18.56
CA LYS A 205 1.65 9.00 18.87
C LYS A 205 1.85 8.19 17.59
N PRO A 206 2.87 7.31 17.57
CA PRO A 206 3.01 6.35 16.48
C PRO A 206 1.78 5.43 16.40
N VAL A 207 1.30 5.19 15.20
CA VAL A 207 0.21 4.26 14.92
C VAL A 207 0.79 2.92 14.51
N VAL A 208 0.36 1.86 15.20
CA VAL A 208 0.74 0.49 14.86
C VAL A 208 -0.33 -0.10 13.96
N PHE A 209 0.08 -0.55 12.78
CA PHE A 209 -0.80 -1.21 11.82
C PHE A 209 -0.47 -2.71 11.72
N TYR A 210 -1.51 -3.52 11.65
CA TYR A 210 -1.45 -4.87 11.15
C TYR A 210 -1.90 -4.88 9.70
N GLU A 211 -1.00 -5.27 8.80
CA GLU A 211 -1.21 -5.16 7.35
C GLU A 211 -1.07 -6.56 6.69
N PRO A 212 -2.04 -7.47 6.89
CA PRO A 212 -2.06 -8.76 6.20
C PRO A 212 -2.32 -8.57 4.71
N ALA A 213 -1.59 -9.32 3.89
CA ALA A 213 -1.72 -9.29 2.44
C ALA A 213 -1.75 -10.70 1.85
N PHE A 214 -2.61 -10.89 0.86
CA PHE A 214 -2.67 -12.09 0.05
C PHE A 214 -2.30 -11.74 -1.39
N THR A 215 -1.23 -12.38 -1.89
CA THR A 215 -0.69 -12.15 -3.23
C THR A 215 -0.82 -13.40 -4.08
N VAL A 216 -1.35 -13.26 -5.27
CA VAL A 216 -1.41 -14.30 -6.30
C VAL A 216 -0.65 -13.81 -7.52
N ARG A 217 0.23 -14.66 -8.05
CA ARG A 217 0.92 -14.44 -9.31
C ARG A 217 0.65 -15.60 -10.25
N VAL A 218 0.21 -15.30 -11.47
CA VAL A 218 -0.07 -16.29 -12.50
C VAL A 218 0.58 -15.88 -13.81
N GLY A 219 1.28 -16.81 -14.44
CA GLY A 219 1.97 -16.52 -15.70
C GLY A 219 2.98 -17.59 -16.07
N TYR A 220 3.97 -17.22 -16.85
CA TYR A 220 4.99 -18.14 -17.29
C TYR A 220 6.36 -17.77 -16.72
N ARG A 221 7.04 -18.72 -16.11
CA ARG A 221 8.39 -18.68 -15.50
C ARG A 221 8.94 -17.33 -15.05
N TYR A 222 9.12 -16.37 -15.99
CA TYR A 222 9.82 -15.10 -15.74
C TYR A 222 8.91 -13.91 -15.59
N VAL A 223 7.72 -13.95 -16.21
CA VAL A 223 6.76 -12.87 -16.21
C VAL A 223 5.42 -13.41 -15.75
N LYS A 224 4.88 -12.82 -14.69
CA LYS A 224 3.61 -13.21 -14.11
C LYS A 224 2.74 -11.97 -13.90
N PHE A 225 1.47 -12.10 -14.18
CA PHE A 225 0.48 -11.16 -13.70
C PHE A 225 0.36 -11.31 -12.19
N GLN A 226 0.34 -10.20 -11.48
CA GLN A 226 0.25 -10.16 -10.03
C GLN A 226 -1.04 -9.46 -9.60
N SER A 227 -1.71 -10.02 -8.60
CA SER A 227 -2.82 -9.41 -7.89
C SER A 227 -2.57 -9.52 -6.39
N GLN A 228 -2.82 -8.45 -5.65
CA GLN A 228 -2.67 -8.43 -4.20
C GLN A 228 -3.86 -7.73 -3.55
N LEU A 229 -4.41 -8.37 -2.54
CA LEU A 229 -5.36 -7.80 -1.60
C LEU A 229 -4.64 -7.59 -0.26
N LEU A 230 -4.69 -6.36 0.24
CA LEU A 230 -4.08 -5.94 1.49
C LEU A 230 -5.12 -5.28 2.37
N PHE A 231 -5.11 -5.64 3.64
CA PHE A 231 -5.85 -4.96 4.68
C PHE A 231 -4.89 -4.17 5.56
N SER A 232 -5.30 -3.02 6.07
CA SER A 232 -4.50 -2.19 6.99
C SER A 232 -5.36 -1.85 8.19
N VAL A 233 -5.11 -2.51 9.29
CA VAL A 233 -5.88 -2.40 10.53
C VAL A 233 -5.02 -1.71 11.59
N PRO A 234 -5.38 -0.51 12.04
CA PRO A 234 -4.69 0.14 13.15
C PRO A 234 -5.01 -0.59 14.47
N LEU A 235 -3.99 -0.90 15.25
CA LEU A 235 -4.11 -1.72 16.47
C LEU A 235 -4.21 -0.91 17.76
N ASN A 236 -3.69 0.32 17.80
CA ASN A 236 -3.51 1.07 19.03
C ASN A 236 -4.27 2.42 19.09
N ASN A 237 -5.30 2.58 18.28
CA ASN A 237 -6.01 3.86 18.18
C ASN A 237 -7.48 3.79 18.59
N SER A 238 -7.90 2.76 19.28
CA SER A 238 -9.29 2.45 19.59
C SER A 238 -9.94 3.40 20.61
N SER A 239 -9.33 4.35 21.15
CA SER A 239 -9.87 5.46 21.93
C SER A 239 -8.72 6.23 22.55
N TRP A 240 -8.39 7.33 21.95
CA TRP A 240 -7.54 8.32 22.58
C TRP A 240 -8.38 9.16 23.52
N ASP A 241 -8.92 8.49 24.52
CA ASP A 241 -9.79 9.11 25.50
C ASP A 241 -8.95 9.51 26.69
N ASN A 242 -8.61 10.80 26.78
CA ASN A 242 -8.14 11.37 28.04
C ASN A 242 -9.17 12.30 28.69
N TYR A 243 -10.30 12.61 28.02
CA TYR A 243 -11.28 13.57 28.55
C TYR A 243 -12.71 13.33 28.04
N GLY A 244 -13.13 12.09 27.77
CA GLY A 244 -14.52 11.78 27.40
C GLY A 244 -14.93 12.23 25.99
N GLN A 245 -13.97 12.56 25.11
CA GLN A 245 -14.22 12.87 23.71
C GLN A 245 -13.68 11.74 22.82
N ASN A 246 -14.59 11.09 22.10
CA ASN A 246 -14.23 10.04 21.13
C ASN A 246 -13.61 10.65 19.87
N TYR A 247 -12.29 10.59 19.76
CA TYR A 247 -11.57 11.00 18.56
C TYR A 247 -11.46 9.83 17.58
N ASN A 248 -11.86 10.03 16.34
CA ASN A 248 -11.77 9.01 15.29
C ASN A 248 -10.68 9.34 14.28
N VAL A 249 -9.44 8.99 14.61
CA VAL A 249 -8.30 9.13 13.68
C VAL A 249 -8.31 8.10 12.56
N ASN A 250 -9.03 6.98 12.69
CA ASN A 250 -9.09 5.89 11.70
C ASN A 250 -9.65 6.34 10.36
N LYS A 251 -10.47 7.37 10.33
CA LYS A 251 -11.03 7.94 9.10
C LYS A 251 -9.97 8.43 8.13
N TYR A 252 -8.76 8.73 8.62
CA TYR A 252 -7.64 9.21 7.79
C TYR A 252 -6.78 8.10 7.20
N PHE A 253 -7.05 6.82 7.51
CA PHE A 253 -6.27 5.68 7.05
C PHE A 253 -7.04 4.83 6.06
N GLN A 254 -6.38 4.42 4.98
CA GLN A 254 -6.96 3.46 4.05
C GLN A 254 -6.88 2.05 4.62
N GLN A 255 -8.03 1.40 4.78
CA GLN A 255 -8.13 0.08 5.39
C GLN A 255 -7.94 -1.08 4.41
N VAL A 256 -8.32 -0.90 3.16
CA VAL A 256 -8.23 -1.95 2.13
C VAL A 256 -7.53 -1.41 0.91
N ASN A 257 -6.60 -2.17 0.37
CA ASN A 257 -5.91 -1.84 -0.87
C ASN A 257 -5.88 -3.07 -1.78
N PHE A 258 -6.37 -2.90 -3.01
CA PHE A 258 -6.30 -3.91 -4.05
C PHE A 258 -5.42 -3.41 -5.18
N THR A 259 -4.43 -4.21 -5.57
CA THR A 259 -3.48 -3.84 -6.62
C THR A 259 -3.32 -4.95 -7.64
N MET A 260 -3.12 -4.55 -8.89
CA MET A 260 -2.79 -5.44 -10.01
C MET A 260 -1.54 -4.93 -10.72
N GLY A 261 -0.75 -5.86 -11.27
CA GLY A 261 0.46 -5.50 -11.98
C GLY A 261 1.20 -6.70 -12.56
N VAL A 262 2.47 -6.50 -12.85
CA VAL A 262 3.34 -7.51 -13.43
C VAL A 262 4.53 -7.76 -12.51
N ALA A 263 4.83 -9.02 -12.27
CA ALA A 263 6.03 -9.47 -11.55
C ALA A 263 7.00 -10.14 -12.52
N VAL A 264 8.30 -9.87 -12.33
CA VAL A 264 9.37 -10.43 -13.16
C VAL A 264 10.43 -11.10 -12.29
N ASN A 265 10.96 -12.24 -12.75
CA ASN A 265 12.13 -12.91 -12.18
C ASN A 265 13.27 -12.91 -13.21
N ILE A 266 14.28 -12.06 -13.01
CA ILE A 266 15.31 -11.80 -14.02
C ILE A 266 16.44 -12.83 -13.96
N ALA A 267 16.77 -13.39 -12.81
CA ALA A 267 17.89 -14.31 -12.66
C ALA A 267 17.72 -15.58 -13.52
N HIS A 268 16.56 -16.21 -13.43
CA HIS A 268 16.27 -17.38 -14.27
C HIS A 268 16.18 -17.06 -15.76
N TRP A 269 15.79 -15.86 -16.12
CA TRP A 269 15.74 -15.43 -17.51
C TRP A 269 17.14 -15.35 -18.13
N TYR A 270 18.11 -14.80 -17.40
CA TYR A 270 19.48 -14.68 -17.85
C TYR A 270 20.14 -16.04 -18.04
N ASP A 271 19.96 -16.96 -17.10
CA ASP A 271 20.53 -18.30 -17.14
C ASP A 271 19.97 -19.15 -18.30
N ASP A 272 18.69 -19.05 -18.59
CA ASP A 272 18.08 -19.77 -19.71
C ASP A 272 18.49 -19.20 -21.07
N ILE A 273 18.71 -17.89 -21.20
CA ILE A 273 19.26 -17.29 -22.42
C ILE A 273 20.69 -17.81 -22.66
N LYS A 274 21.51 -17.91 -21.61
CA LYS A 274 22.88 -18.38 -21.70
C LYS A 274 22.95 -19.86 -22.05
N ARG A 275 22.04 -20.69 -21.58
CA ARG A 275 21.94 -22.11 -21.93
C ARG A 275 21.49 -22.33 -23.37
N LYS A 276 20.68 -21.48 -23.96
CA LYS A 276 20.22 -21.58 -25.35
C LYS A 276 21.27 -21.12 -26.36
N ARG A 277 22.32 -20.43 -25.92
CA ARG A 277 23.42 -19.96 -26.76
C ARG A 277 24.62 -20.91 -26.78
N LYS A 278 24.60 -21.96 -25.96
CA LYS A 278 25.52 -23.08 -25.99
C LYS A 278 24.86 -24.28 -26.66
#